data_ca5242e2a39058b49609009b42682970
#
_entry.id   ca5242e2a39058b49609009b42682970
#
_cell.length_a   1.000
_cell.length_b   1.000
_cell.length_c   1.000
_cell.angle_alpha   90.00
_cell.angle_beta   90.00
_cell.angle_gamma   90.00
#
_symmetry.space_group_name_H-M   'P 1'
#
loop_
_entity.id
_entity.type
_entity.pdbx_description
1 polymer ?
#
loop_
_entity_poly.entity_id
_entity_poly.type
_entity_poly.pdbx_seq_one_letter_code
_entity_poly.pdbx_strand_id
1 'polypeptide(L)'
;KYSEEERGYLGISCINVTSDLSENFSMPQGIFVAQVYSGTGAEAAGLVRGNIVVAFDGVTVQNQEELTKQMQYYKAGESVEITIMVNSANGYQQKNVTVTLSSYDQINAASKAAQESKQR
;
A
#
# COMPACT_ATOMS: atom_id res chain seq x y z
N LYS A 1 4.06 17.42 -9.85
CA LYS A 1 2.98 16.41 -9.79
C LYS A 1 2.80 15.72 -11.12
N TYR A 2 2.67 14.41 -11.08
CA TYR A 2 2.36 13.63 -12.26
C TYR A 2 0.84 13.42 -12.37
N SER A 3 0.35 13.29 -13.60
CA SER A 3 -1.05 12.96 -13.84
C SER A 3 -1.38 11.55 -13.34
N GLU A 4 -2.65 11.20 -13.29
CA GLU A 4 -3.06 9.87 -12.89
C GLU A 4 -2.43 8.77 -13.76
N GLU A 5 -2.21 9.04 -15.03
CA GLU A 5 -1.61 8.08 -15.96
C GLU A 5 -0.10 7.93 -15.76
N GLU A 6 0.57 8.98 -15.30
CA GLU A 6 2.02 9.02 -15.17
C GLU A 6 2.51 8.63 -13.79
N ARG A 7 1.71 8.90 -12.75
CA ARG A 7 2.14 8.64 -11.37
C ARG A 7 2.28 7.15 -11.10
N GLY A 8 3.09 6.81 -10.09
CA GLY A 8 3.25 5.44 -9.65
C GLY A 8 2.22 5.05 -8.60
N TYR A 9 1.93 3.76 -8.53
CA TYR A 9 0.98 3.19 -7.58
C TYR A 9 1.61 2.01 -6.86
N LEU A 10 1.21 1.79 -5.61
CA LEU A 10 1.71 0.64 -4.83
C LEU A 10 1.14 -0.69 -5.32
N GLY A 11 -0.10 -0.71 -5.76
CA GLY A 11 -0.75 -1.94 -6.19
C GLY A 11 -1.46 -2.67 -5.06
N ILE A 12 -2.03 -1.91 -4.13
CA ILE A 12 -2.77 -2.47 -2.99
C ILE A 12 -4.15 -1.85 -2.90
N SER A 13 -5.06 -2.63 -2.33
CA SER A 13 -6.34 -2.12 -1.85
C SER A 13 -6.18 -1.90 -0.35
N CYS A 14 -6.61 -0.76 0.16
CA CYS A 14 -6.30 -0.40 1.54
C CYS A 14 -7.51 0.16 2.28
N ILE A 15 -7.42 0.08 3.62
CA ILE A 15 -8.43 0.58 4.55
C ILE A 15 -7.72 1.47 5.55
N ASN A 16 -8.28 2.64 5.83
CA ASN A 16 -7.70 3.52 6.84
C ASN A 16 -7.92 2.93 8.23
N VAL A 17 -6.83 2.86 9.02
CA VAL A 17 -6.93 2.49 10.43
C VAL A 17 -7.19 3.76 11.21
N THR A 18 -8.45 3.99 11.55
CA THR A 18 -8.87 5.16 12.32
C THR A 18 -8.48 5.00 13.79
N SER A 19 -8.62 6.06 14.57
CA SER A 19 -8.35 6.00 16.01
C SER A 19 -9.20 4.93 16.69
N ASP A 20 -10.47 4.80 16.30
CA ASP A 20 -11.37 3.80 16.86
C ASP A 20 -10.88 2.37 16.56
N LEU A 21 -10.49 2.10 15.32
CA LEU A 21 -9.96 0.79 14.94
C LEU A 21 -8.65 0.50 15.65
N SER A 22 -7.78 1.51 15.76
CA SER A 22 -6.51 1.37 16.44
C SER A 22 -6.71 0.97 17.90
N GLU A 23 -7.63 1.62 18.60
CA GLU A 23 -7.91 1.32 20.00
C GLU A 23 -8.59 -0.05 20.18
N ASN A 24 -9.59 -0.35 19.36
CA ASN A 24 -10.39 -1.57 19.51
C ASN A 24 -9.62 -2.84 19.17
N PHE A 25 -8.69 -2.76 18.24
CA PHE A 25 -7.96 -3.93 17.74
C PHE A 25 -6.47 -3.89 18.07
N SER A 26 -6.03 -2.91 18.86
CA SER A 26 -4.62 -2.74 19.22
C SER A 26 -3.72 -2.68 17.99
N MET A 27 -4.19 -1.99 16.93
CA MET A 27 -3.48 -1.85 15.67
C MET A 27 -2.77 -0.49 15.60
N PRO A 28 -1.59 -0.40 14.98
CA PRO A 28 -0.98 0.90 14.70
C PRO A 28 -1.87 1.73 13.78
N GLN A 29 -1.91 3.03 13.98
CA GLN A 29 -2.59 3.92 13.05
C GLN A 29 -1.81 3.97 11.74
N GLY A 30 -2.53 3.87 10.61
CA GLY A 30 -1.91 3.87 9.30
C GLY A 30 -2.87 3.34 8.26
N ILE A 31 -2.32 2.69 7.25
CA ILE A 31 -3.07 2.21 6.11
C ILE A 31 -2.99 0.68 6.07
N PHE A 32 -4.10 0.03 6.41
CA PHE A 32 -4.20 -1.43 6.42
C PHE A 32 -4.25 -1.96 4.99
N VAL A 33 -3.37 -2.91 4.67
CA VAL A 33 -3.35 -3.56 3.35
C VAL A 33 -4.42 -4.65 3.35
N ALA A 34 -5.51 -4.40 2.63
CA ALA A 34 -6.62 -5.35 2.51
C ALA A 34 -6.37 -6.37 1.41
N GLN A 35 -5.66 -5.97 0.35
CA GLN A 35 -5.38 -6.84 -0.78
C GLN A 35 -4.13 -6.34 -1.51
N VAL A 36 -3.31 -7.27 -1.99
CA VAL A 36 -2.16 -6.95 -2.85
C VAL A 36 -2.46 -7.52 -4.23
N TYR A 37 -2.37 -6.67 -5.26
CA TYR A 37 -2.67 -7.08 -6.63
C TYR A 37 -1.48 -7.81 -7.23
N SER A 38 -1.78 -8.88 -7.97
CA SER A 38 -0.75 -9.69 -8.64
C SER A 38 -0.03 -8.89 -9.72
N GLY A 39 1.28 -9.10 -9.84
CA GLY A 39 2.09 -8.47 -10.88
C GLY A 39 2.48 -7.03 -10.59
N THR A 40 2.20 -6.53 -9.41
CA THR A 40 2.54 -5.16 -9.03
C THR A 40 3.82 -5.11 -8.23
N GLY A 41 4.36 -3.89 -8.05
CA GLY A 41 5.54 -3.68 -7.23
C GLY A 41 5.33 -4.04 -5.77
N ALA A 42 4.12 -3.89 -5.25
CA ALA A 42 3.79 -4.26 -3.88
C ALA A 42 3.95 -5.77 -3.67
N GLU A 43 3.46 -6.57 -4.61
CA GLU A 43 3.63 -8.02 -4.55
C GLU A 43 5.11 -8.41 -4.62
N ALA A 44 5.85 -7.79 -5.55
CA ALA A 44 7.27 -8.07 -5.71
C ALA A 44 8.08 -7.68 -4.47
N ALA A 45 7.65 -6.67 -3.73
CA ALA A 45 8.32 -6.22 -2.51
C ALA A 45 8.00 -7.11 -1.30
N GLY A 46 7.03 -8.00 -1.44
CA GLY A 46 6.65 -8.89 -0.34
C GLY A 46 5.55 -8.36 0.56
N LEU A 47 4.84 -7.32 0.14
CA LEU A 47 3.68 -6.84 0.90
C LEU A 47 2.58 -7.90 0.85
N VAL A 48 1.91 -8.08 1.97
CA VAL A 48 0.82 -9.06 2.10
C VAL A 48 -0.33 -8.43 2.87
N ARG A 49 -1.49 -9.02 2.72
CA ARG A 49 -2.67 -8.61 3.48
C ARG A 49 -2.35 -8.63 4.97
N GLY A 50 -2.76 -7.59 5.67
CA GLY A 50 -2.52 -7.46 7.10
C GLY A 50 -1.36 -6.54 7.45
N ASN A 51 -0.52 -6.18 6.50
CA ASN A 51 0.52 -5.17 6.72
C ASN A 51 -0.14 -3.80 6.89
N ILE A 52 0.51 -2.92 7.63
CA ILE A 52 0.02 -1.55 7.83
C ILE A 52 1.10 -0.59 7.37
N VAL A 53 0.80 0.22 6.36
CA VAL A 53 1.73 1.22 5.85
C VAL A 53 1.68 2.43 6.78
N VAL A 54 2.82 2.80 7.33
CA VAL A 54 2.93 3.93 8.28
C VAL A 54 3.80 5.06 7.77
N ALA A 55 4.62 4.82 6.75
CA ALA A 55 5.44 5.88 6.15
C ALA A 55 5.71 5.57 4.68
N PHE A 56 5.86 6.62 3.89
CA PHE A 56 6.17 6.54 2.47
C PHE A 56 7.37 7.45 2.19
N ASP A 57 8.47 6.86 1.74
CA ASP A 57 9.72 7.57 1.45
C ASP A 57 10.17 8.42 2.64
N GLY A 58 10.07 7.86 3.85
CA GLY A 58 10.48 8.53 5.08
C GLY A 58 9.47 9.52 5.63
N VAL A 59 8.33 9.71 4.97
CA VAL A 59 7.28 10.65 5.40
C VAL A 59 6.14 9.86 6.03
N THR A 60 5.79 10.19 7.27
CA THR A 60 4.70 9.52 7.97
C THR A 60 3.38 9.75 7.24
N VAL A 61 2.65 8.65 7.00
CA VAL A 61 1.31 8.70 6.42
C VAL A 61 0.35 7.98 7.35
N GLN A 62 -0.76 8.61 7.68
CA GLN A 62 -1.73 8.07 8.64
C GLN A 62 -3.01 7.55 7.97
N ASN A 63 -3.22 7.90 6.71
CA ASN A 63 -4.40 7.49 5.97
C ASN A 63 -4.09 7.47 4.47
N GLN A 64 -5.02 6.91 3.71
CA GLN A 64 -4.88 6.76 2.26
C GLN A 64 -4.74 8.11 1.56
N GLU A 65 -5.41 9.13 2.05
CA GLU A 65 -5.35 10.46 1.48
C GLU A 65 -3.93 11.03 1.54
N GLU A 66 -3.27 10.90 2.69
CA GLU A 66 -1.88 11.35 2.84
C GLU A 66 -0.93 10.55 1.94
N LEU A 67 -1.15 9.24 1.85
CA LEU A 67 -0.36 8.38 0.98
C LEU A 67 -0.51 8.80 -0.48
N THR A 68 -1.74 9.06 -0.93
CA THR A 68 -2.02 9.49 -2.29
C THR A 68 -1.34 10.82 -2.60
N LYS A 69 -1.33 11.76 -1.66
CA LYS A 69 -0.65 13.04 -1.82
C LYS A 69 0.85 12.85 -2.05
N GLN A 70 1.46 11.92 -1.33
CA GLN A 70 2.89 11.63 -1.52
C GLN A 70 3.15 10.97 -2.88
N MET A 71 2.31 10.00 -3.25
CA MET A 71 2.51 9.25 -4.49
C MET A 71 2.41 10.10 -5.76
N GLN A 72 1.66 11.20 -5.73
CA GLN A 72 1.50 12.02 -6.93
C GLN A 72 2.78 12.72 -7.37
N TYR A 73 3.82 12.70 -6.53
CA TYR A 73 5.13 13.25 -6.88
C TYR A 73 6.09 12.21 -7.43
N TYR A 74 5.63 10.96 -7.60
CA TYR A 74 6.46 9.86 -8.06
C TYR A 74 5.87 9.26 -9.33
N LYS A 75 6.76 8.92 -10.24
CA LYS A 75 6.40 8.34 -11.53
C LYS A 75 6.41 6.81 -11.44
N ALA A 76 5.61 6.16 -12.29
CA ALA A 76 5.65 4.70 -12.40
C ALA A 76 7.06 4.23 -12.76
N GLY A 77 7.51 3.17 -12.10
CA GLY A 77 8.86 2.64 -12.28
C GLY A 77 9.88 3.15 -11.27
N GLU A 78 9.56 4.21 -10.52
CA GLU A 78 10.44 4.68 -9.45
C GLU A 78 10.33 3.75 -8.25
N SER A 79 11.45 3.53 -7.57
CA SER A 79 11.49 2.73 -6.35
C SER A 79 11.49 3.64 -5.14
N VAL A 80 10.67 3.31 -4.15
CA VAL A 80 10.56 4.07 -2.91
C VAL A 80 10.61 3.14 -1.72
N GLU A 81 11.10 3.66 -0.59
CA GLU A 81 11.11 2.90 0.66
C GLU A 81 9.80 3.13 1.38
N ILE A 82 9.14 2.03 1.73
CA ILE A 82 7.88 2.04 2.47
C ILE A 82 8.14 1.45 3.85
N THR A 83 7.68 2.13 4.89
CA THR A 83 7.74 1.59 6.25
C THR A 83 6.39 0.97 6.57
N ILE A 84 6.42 -0.29 6.96
CA ILE A 84 5.21 -1.04 7.30
C ILE A 84 5.32 -1.63 8.69
N MET A 85 4.17 -1.91 9.29
CA MET A 85 4.09 -2.68 10.52
C MET A 85 3.58 -4.07 10.16
N VAL A 86 4.31 -5.08 10.61
CA VAL A 86 4.01 -6.48 10.33
C VAL A 86 3.52 -7.14 11.61
N ASN A 87 2.37 -7.79 11.54
CA ASN A 87 1.83 -8.51 12.69
C ASN A 87 2.66 -9.78 12.94
N SER A 88 3.16 -9.92 14.16
CA SER A 88 3.96 -11.08 14.55
C SER A 88 3.44 -11.63 15.89
N ALA A 89 4.02 -12.74 16.34
CA ALA A 89 3.64 -13.37 17.61
C ALA A 89 3.82 -12.42 18.81
N ASN A 90 4.75 -11.47 18.72
CA ASN A 90 5.04 -10.51 19.78
C ASN A 90 4.40 -9.14 19.53
N GLY A 91 3.43 -9.06 18.63
CA GLY A 91 2.77 -7.81 18.25
C GLY A 91 3.28 -7.28 16.93
N TYR A 92 3.05 -6.00 16.65
CA TYR A 92 3.46 -5.41 15.39
C TYR A 92 4.93 -5.01 15.43
N GLN A 93 5.65 -5.31 14.36
CA GLN A 93 7.05 -4.95 14.21
C GLN A 93 7.24 -4.09 12.96
N GLN A 94 8.06 -3.06 13.08
CA GLN A 94 8.36 -2.16 11.97
C GLN A 94 9.32 -2.83 11.00
N LYS A 95 9.04 -2.67 9.71
CA LYS A 95 9.90 -3.19 8.65
C LYS A 95 9.91 -2.21 7.49
N ASN A 96 11.08 -2.00 6.88
CA ASN A 96 11.21 -1.17 5.68
C ASN A 96 11.33 -2.08 4.49
N VAL A 97 10.58 -1.78 3.43
CA VAL A 97 10.65 -2.51 2.16
C VAL A 97 10.77 -1.52 1.02
N THR A 98 11.44 -1.92 -0.05
CA THR A 98 11.55 -1.10 -1.25
C THR A 98 10.51 -1.59 -2.26
N VAL A 99 9.65 -0.69 -2.71
CA VAL A 99 8.59 -0.99 -3.66
C VAL A 99 8.85 -0.22 -4.95
N THR A 100 8.84 -0.92 -6.07
CA THR A 100 8.86 -0.27 -7.39
C THR A 100 7.41 0.04 -7.75
N LEU A 101 7.12 1.32 -7.98
CA LEU A 101 5.75 1.76 -8.23
C LEU A 101 5.27 1.24 -9.58
N SER A 102 4.02 0.79 -9.62
CA SER A 102 3.39 0.24 -10.82
C SER A 102 2.67 1.34 -11.60
N SER A 103 2.50 1.13 -12.91
CA SER A 103 1.78 2.08 -13.75
C SER A 103 0.27 1.96 -13.53
N TYR A 104 -0.46 2.99 -13.96
CA TYR A 104 -1.92 2.99 -13.93
C TYR A 104 -2.49 1.78 -14.69
N ASP A 105 -1.91 1.50 -15.86
CA ASP A 105 -2.37 0.36 -16.67
C ASP A 105 -2.16 -0.97 -15.96
N GLN A 106 -1.04 -1.14 -15.27
CA GLN A 106 -0.76 -2.35 -14.51
C GLN A 106 -1.76 -2.54 -13.37
N ILE A 107 -2.07 -1.47 -12.65
CA ILE A 107 -3.03 -1.51 -11.54
C ILE A 107 -4.43 -1.83 -12.06
N ASN A 108 -4.83 -1.18 -13.14
CA ASN A 108 -6.14 -1.37 -13.72
C ASN A 108 -6.34 -2.81 -14.22
N ALA A 109 -5.34 -3.36 -14.90
CA ALA A 109 -5.38 -4.74 -15.36
C ALA A 109 -5.43 -5.73 -14.20
N ALA A 110 -4.63 -5.52 -13.16
CA ALA A 110 -4.60 -6.39 -11.99
C ALA A 110 -5.93 -6.34 -11.22
N SER A 111 -6.49 -5.15 -11.05
CA SER A 111 -7.78 -4.97 -10.37
C SER A 111 -8.90 -5.66 -11.13
N LYS A 112 -8.90 -5.53 -12.47
CA LYS A 112 -9.90 -6.17 -13.32
C LYS A 112 -9.80 -7.68 -13.24
N ALA A 113 -8.58 -8.23 -13.28
CA ALA A 113 -8.36 -9.67 -13.17
C ALA A 113 -8.85 -10.20 -11.82
N ALA A 114 -8.62 -9.45 -10.73
CA ALA A 114 -9.10 -9.83 -9.40
C ALA A 114 -10.64 -9.85 -9.35
N GLN A 115 -11.28 -8.88 -10.00
CA GLN A 115 -12.75 -8.83 -10.06
C GLN A 115 -13.32 -10.01 -10.85
N GLU A 116 -12.70 -10.35 -11.96
CA GLU A 116 -13.13 -11.50 -12.76
C GLU A 116 -13.01 -12.80 -11.97
N SER A 117 -11.95 -12.96 -11.21
CA SER A 117 -11.76 -14.14 -10.37
C SER A 117 -12.86 -14.28 -9.32
N LYS A 118 -13.37 -13.18 -8.79
CA LYS A 118 -14.43 -13.20 -7.77
C LYS A 118 -15.80 -13.59 -8.32
N GLN A 119 -16.00 -13.47 -9.62
CA GLN A 119 -17.29 -13.75 -10.27
C GLN A 119 -17.49 -15.21 -10.61
N ARG A 120 -16.51 -16.04 -10.40
CA ARG A 120 -16.57 -17.47 -10.73
C ARG A 120 -16.97 -18.33 -9.54
#